data_dcdc8d0d5756797b31857e00db41111c
#
_entry.id   dcdc8d0d5756797b31857e00db41111c
#
_cell.length_a   1.000
_cell.length_b   1.000
_cell.length_c   1.000
_cell.angle_alpha   90.00
_cell.angle_beta   90.00
_cell.angle_gamma   90.00
#
_symmetry.space_group_name_H-M   'P 1'
#
loop_
_entity.id
_entity.type
_entity.pdbx_description
1 polymer ?
#
loop_
_entity_poly.entity_id
_entity_poly.type
_entity_poly.pdbx_seq_one_letter_code
_entity_poly.pdbx_strand_id
1 'polypeptide(L)'
;MNEAEAKKITEQYLIEMQEADDTGNFDLYTQRFEHQYIKDFTVERFNSDTKAMHERNGMSQGYEFLAVLRTPDFKGNVIFRTVWKGMYEKRDAIIEFAIYQKNQQWHVIMSAVY
;
A
#
# COMPACT_ATOMS: atom_id res chain seq x y z
N MET A 1 14.42 10.05 -5.69
CA MET A 1 14.08 8.66 -5.29
C MET A 1 14.46 7.71 -6.41
N ASN A 2 15.01 6.57 -6.08
CA ASN A 2 15.34 5.51 -7.04
C ASN A 2 14.60 4.21 -6.67
N GLU A 3 14.79 3.18 -7.49
CA GLU A 3 14.08 1.92 -7.30
C GLU A 3 14.41 1.23 -5.96
N ALA A 4 15.67 1.27 -5.52
CA ALA A 4 16.07 0.67 -4.25
C ALA A 4 15.42 1.39 -3.07
N GLU A 5 15.34 2.72 -3.12
CA GLU A 5 14.64 3.50 -2.10
C GLU A 5 13.14 3.21 -2.13
N ALA A 6 12.54 3.11 -3.33
CA ALA A 6 11.11 2.81 -3.48
C ALA A 6 10.78 1.45 -2.85
N LYS A 7 11.61 0.44 -3.09
CA LYS A 7 11.45 -0.88 -2.47
C LYS A 7 11.49 -0.78 -0.94
N LYS A 8 12.50 -0.10 -0.40
CA LYS A 8 12.67 0.03 1.05
C LYS A 8 11.49 0.75 1.70
N ILE A 9 11.05 1.86 1.09
CA ILE A 9 9.95 2.67 1.60
C ILE A 9 8.65 1.89 1.57
N THR A 10 8.37 1.20 0.47
CA THR A 10 7.12 0.44 0.35
C THR A 10 7.13 -0.82 1.21
N GLU A 11 8.28 -1.41 1.49
CA GLU A 11 8.34 -2.51 2.46
C GLU A 11 7.92 -2.03 3.85
N GLN A 12 8.41 -0.87 4.25
CA GLN A 12 8.00 -0.26 5.52
C GLN A 12 6.50 0.00 5.55
N TYR A 13 5.96 0.58 4.47
CA TYR A 13 4.52 0.83 4.40
C TYR A 13 3.72 -0.48 4.35
N LEU A 14 4.23 -1.52 3.68
CA LEU A 14 3.56 -2.82 3.62
C LEU A 14 3.35 -3.38 5.03
N ILE A 15 4.38 -3.33 5.86
CA ILE A 15 4.29 -3.78 7.26
C ILE A 15 3.24 -2.97 8.01
N GLU A 16 3.26 -1.64 7.86
CA GLU A 16 2.27 -0.74 8.48
C GLU A 16 0.86 -1.05 7.99
N MET A 17 0.69 -1.25 6.69
CA MET A 17 -0.60 -1.56 6.08
C MET A 17 -1.18 -2.87 6.59
N GLN A 18 -0.36 -3.91 6.69
CA GLN A 18 -0.81 -5.20 7.21
C GLN A 18 -1.24 -5.09 8.66
N GLU A 19 -0.49 -4.36 9.48
CA GLU A 19 -0.88 -4.09 10.85
C GLU A 19 -2.18 -3.29 10.91
N ALA A 20 -2.31 -2.27 10.07
CA ALA A 20 -3.54 -1.47 10.00
C ALA A 20 -4.75 -2.32 9.62
N ASP A 21 -4.59 -3.20 8.62
CA ASP A 21 -5.66 -4.10 8.19
C ASP A 21 -6.04 -5.09 9.28
N ASP A 22 -5.06 -5.64 9.98
CA ASP A 22 -5.29 -6.66 11.01
C ASP A 22 -5.89 -6.09 12.30
N THR A 23 -5.62 -4.81 12.59
CA THR A 23 -6.08 -4.16 13.84
C THR A 23 -7.20 -3.15 13.63
N GLY A 24 -7.56 -2.85 12.38
CA GLY A 24 -8.57 -1.83 12.07
C GLY A 24 -8.08 -0.40 12.30
N ASN A 25 -6.78 -0.15 12.16
CA ASN A 25 -6.19 1.16 12.43
C ASN A 25 -6.20 2.03 11.17
N PHE A 26 -7.26 2.80 11.00
CA PHE A 26 -7.46 3.68 9.84
C PHE A 26 -6.35 4.75 9.74
N ASP A 27 -5.96 5.33 10.87
CA ASP A 27 -4.94 6.38 10.87
C ASP A 27 -3.58 5.85 10.41
N LEU A 28 -3.21 4.65 10.84
CA LEU A 28 -1.98 4.00 10.40
C LEU A 28 -2.03 3.71 8.89
N TYR A 29 -3.16 3.25 8.39
CA TYR A 29 -3.33 2.95 6.96
C TYR A 29 -3.16 4.20 6.10
N THR A 30 -3.68 5.34 6.55
CA THR A 30 -3.77 6.56 5.74
C THR A 30 -2.64 7.56 5.97
N GLN A 31 -1.77 7.33 6.96
CA GLN A 31 -0.81 8.35 7.40
C GLN A 31 0.17 8.80 6.30
N ARG A 32 0.45 7.98 5.31
CA ARG A 32 1.40 8.30 4.24
C ARG A 32 0.74 8.82 2.97
N PHE A 33 -0.58 8.88 2.95
CA PHE A 33 -1.32 9.48 1.84
C PHE A 33 -1.41 10.99 2.04
N GLU A 34 -1.33 11.74 0.94
CA GLU A 34 -1.70 13.16 1.01
C GLU A 34 -3.23 13.26 1.13
N HIS A 35 -3.69 14.05 2.07
CA HIS A 35 -5.11 14.16 2.40
C HIS A 35 -6.00 14.45 1.18
N GLN A 36 -5.51 15.27 0.25
CA GLN A 36 -6.28 15.64 -0.94
C GLN A 36 -6.68 14.45 -1.82
N TYR A 37 -5.96 13.33 -1.73
CA TYR A 37 -6.24 12.16 -2.55
C TYR A 37 -7.08 11.10 -1.85
N ILE A 38 -7.35 11.27 -0.56
CA ILE A 38 -8.14 10.32 0.23
C ILE A 38 -9.29 10.96 0.99
N LYS A 39 -9.67 12.19 0.61
CA LYS A 39 -10.73 12.92 1.33
C LYS A 39 -12.08 12.20 1.32
N ASP A 40 -12.31 11.33 0.33
CA ASP A 40 -13.54 10.54 0.23
C ASP A 40 -13.39 9.12 0.79
N PHE A 41 -12.21 8.79 1.33
CA PHE A 41 -11.95 7.48 1.93
C PHE A 41 -12.27 7.53 3.41
N THR A 42 -13.25 6.75 3.83
CA THR A 42 -13.79 6.78 5.19
C THR A 42 -13.38 5.56 6.01
N VAL A 43 -13.54 5.66 7.34
CA VAL A 43 -13.34 4.50 8.23
C VAL A 43 -14.25 3.36 7.83
N GLU A 44 -15.50 3.66 7.49
CA GLU A 44 -16.47 2.64 7.05
C GLU A 44 -16.01 1.93 5.80
N ARG A 45 -15.48 2.67 4.81
CA ARG A 45 -14.94 2.09 3.58
C ARG A 45 -13.73 1.22 3.88
N PHE A 46 -12.82 1.71 4.72
CA PHE A 46 -11.65 0.95 5.14
C PHE A 46 -12.05 -0.37 5.80
N ASN A 47 -12.98 -0.33 6.75
CA ASN A 47 -13.44 -1.53 7.44
C ASN A 47 -14.13 -2.51 6.49
N SER A 48 -14.92 -2.00 5.55
CA SER A 48 -15.57 -2.83 4.54
C SER A 48 -14.56 -3.52 3.63
N ASP A 49 -13.57 -2.77 3.16
CA ASP A 49 -12.53 -3.29 2.27
C ASP A 49 -11.65 -4.34 2.97
N THR A 50 -11.27 -4.10 4.23
CA THR A 50 -10.45 -5.06 4.98
C THR A 50 -11.23 -6.32 5.33
N LYS A 51 -12.51 -6.20 5.63
CA LYS A 51 -13.37 -7.36 5.87
C LYS A 51 -13.45 -8.24 4.63
N ALA A 52 -13.70 -7.64 3.47
CA ALA A 52 -13.78 -8.35 2.21
C ALA A 52 -12.44 -9.03 1.88
N MET A 53 -11.33 -8.34 2.10
CA MET A 53 -10.00 -8.88 1.85
C MET A 53 -9.71 -10.07 2.77
N HIS A 54 -10.00 -9.96 4.07
CA HIS A 54 -9.80 -11.07 5.02
C HIS A 54 -10.72 -12.25 4.75
N GLU A 55 -11.94 -12.02 4.29
CA GLU A 55 -12.83 -13.11 3.88
C GLU A 55 -12.28 -13.86 2.66
N ARG A 56 -11.69 -13.14 1.72
CA ARG A 56 -11.11 -13.70 0.50
C ARG A 56 -9.79 -14.41 0.74
N ASN A 57 -8.89 -13.79 1.52
CA ASN A 57 -7.49 -14.20 1.63
C ASN A 57 -7.13 -14.82 2.99
N GLY A 58 -7.86 -14.51 4.05
CA GLY A 58 -7.45 -14.82 5.42
C GLY A 58 -6.44 -13.80 5.95
N MET A 59 -5.80 -14.12 7.06
CA MET A 59 -4.81 -13.25 7.70
C MET A 59 -3.46 -13.35 6.97
N SER A 60 -2.69 -12.28 7.00
CA SER A 60 -1.37 -12.26 6.37
C SER A 60 -0.38 -13.14 7.11
N GLN A 61 0.51 -13.81 6.37
CA GLN A 61 1.53 -14.72 6.91
C GLN A 61 2.93 -14.38 6.44
N GLY A 62 3.09 -13.41 5.56
CA GLY A 62 4.38 -13.00 5.04
C GLY A 62 4.25 -12.35 3.68
N TYR A 63 5.39 -11.96 3.14
CA TYR A 63 5.43 -11.30 1.83
C TYR A 63 6.78 -11.52 1.16
N GLU A 64 6.79 -11.39 -0.18
CA GLU A 64 8.01 -11.40 -0.98
C GLU A 64 7.96 -10.27 -2.00
N PHE A 65 9.10 -9.61 -2.21
CA PHE A 65 9.21 -8.58 -3.22
C PHE A 65 9.21 -9.21 -4.62
N LEU A 66 8.49 -8.58 -5.56
CA LEU A 66 8.44 -9.04 -6.95
C LEU A 66 9.08 -8.04 -7.91
N ALA A 67 8.67 -6.79 -7.91
CA ALA A 67 9.14 -5.84 -8.92
C ALA A 67 8.94 -4.39 -8.51
N VAL A 68 9.76 -3.51 -9.08
CA VAL A 68 9.53 -2.07 -9.10
C VAL A 68 9.28 -1.66 -10.55
N LEU A 69 8.23 -0.88 -10.78
CA LEU A 69 7.85 -0.38 -12.09
C LEU A 69 7.84 1.14 -12.06
N ARG A 70 8.44 1.76 -13.04
CA ARG A 70 8.30 3.19 -13.26
C ARG A 70 7.05 3.43 -14.10
N THR A 71 6.35 4.53 -13.80
CA THR A 71 5.16 4.91 -14.54
C THR A 71 5.31 6.34 -15.05
N PRO A 72 4.45 6.79 -15.98
CA PRO A 72 4.44 8.20 -16.35
C PRO A 72 4.24 9.11 -15.15
N ASP A 73 4.76 10.33 -15.26
CA ASP A 73 4.65 11.32 -14.19
C ASP A 73 3.20 11.60 -13.81
N PHE A 74 3.01 11.83 -12.52
CA PHE A 74 1.74 12.27 -11.98
C PHE A 74 1.93 13.68 -11.40
N LYS A 75 1.35 14.67 -12.05
CA LYS A 75 1.42 16.08 -11.63
C LYS A 75 2.87 16.54 -11.38
N GLY A 76 3.78 16.16 -12.28
CA GLY A 76 5.18 16.54 -12.18
C GLY A 76 6.03 15.65 -11.27
N ASN A 77 5.44 14.64 -10.65
CA ASN A 77 6.16 13.70 -9.79
C ASN A 77 6.33 12.36 -10.49
N VAL A 78 7.53 11.79 -10.37
CA VAL A 78 7.79 10.43 -10.86
C VAL A 78 7.13 9.44 -9.91
N ILE A 79 6.32 8.57 -10.46
CA ILE A 79 5.61 7.53 -9.68
C ILE A 79 6.39 6.23 -9.79
N PHE A 80 6.64 5.61 -8.65
CA PHE A 80 7.13 4.23 -8.58
C PHE A 80 6.02 3.32 -8.12
N ARG A 81 5.80 2.23 -8.84
CA ARG A 81 4.90 1.16 -8.41
C ARG A 81 5.75 0.01 -7.91
N THR A 82 5.40 -0.52 -6.75
CA THR A 82 6.04 -1.73 -6.23
C THR A 82 5.02 -2.84 -6.15
N VAL A 83 5.45 -4.05 -6.52
CA VAL A 83 4.58 -5.21 -6.57
C VAL A 83 5.18 -6.29 -5.67
N TRP A 84 4.33 -6.86 -4.84
CA TRP A 84 4.71 -7.82 -3.82
C TRP A 84 3.80 -9.05 -3.87
N LYS A 85 4.34 -10.19 -3.49
CA LYS A 85 3.55 -11.39 -3.25
C LYS A 85 3.15 -11.36 -1.77
N GLY A 86 1.87 -11.31 -1.49
CA GLY A 86 1.35 -11.46 -0.12
C GLY A 86 0.97 -12.90 0.12
N MET A 87 1.54 -13.51 1.16
CA MET A 87 1.16 -14.86 1.55
C MET A 87 0.12 -14.76 2.65
N TYR A 88 -1.08 -15.27 2.36
CA TYR A 88 -2.22 -15.23 3.27
C TYR A 88 -2.67 -16.65 3.59
N GLU A 89 -3.47 -16.81 4.66
CA GLU A 89 -3.90 -18.13 5.11
C GLU A 89 -4.59 -18.95 4.03
N LYS A 90 -5.39 -18.30 3.18
CA LYS A 90 -6.23 -19.00 2.19
C LYS A 90 -5.63 -19.04 0.80
N ARG A 91 -4.74 -18.08 0.47
CA ARG A 91 -4.17 -17.97 -0.88
C ARG A 91 -3.07 -16.92 -0.90
N ASP A 92 -2.27 -16.91 -1.96
CA ASP A 92 -1.36 -15.82 -2.24
C ASP A 92 -2.12 -14.69 -2.94
N ALA A 93 -1.70 -13.46 -2.70
CA ALA A 93 -2.29 -12.28 -3.31
C ALA A 93 -1.20 -11.39 -3.88
N ILE A 94 -1.56 -10.56 -4.85
CA ILE A 94 -0.72 -9.48 -5.31
C ILE A 94 -0.98 -8.27 -4.42
N ILE A 95 0.08 -7.68 -3.88
CA ILE A 95 0.05 -6.41 -3.17
C ILE A 95 0.75 -5.39 -4.04
N GLU A 96 0.11 -4.26 -4.28
CA GLU A 96 0.65 -3.22 -5.15
C GLU A 96 0.53 -1.87 -4.48
N PHE A 97 1.63 -1.09 -4.54
CA PHE A 97 1.66 0.29 -4.06
C PHE A 97 2.15 1.21 -5.16
N ALA A 98 1.65 2.43 -5.17
CA ALA A 98 2.22 3.52 -5.96
C ALA A 98 2.64 4.62 -5.01
N ILE A 99 3.88 5.09 -5.15
CA ILE A 99 4.45 6.14 -4.31
C ILE A 99 5.12 7.20 -5.16
N TYR A 100 5.27 8.38 -4.60
CA TYR A 100 6.03 9.47 -5.20
C TYR A 100 6.71 10.30 -4.11
N GLN A 101 7.74 11.04 -4.51
CA GLN A 101 8.44 11.94 -3.62
C GLN A 101 8.09 13.38 -3.96
N LYS A 102 7.75 14.17 -2.94
CA LYS A 102 7.41 15.57 -3.08
C LYS A 102 8.03 16.33 -1.91
N ASN A 103 8.79 17.40 -2.21
CA ASN A 103 9.48 18.18 -1.19
C ASN A 103 10.32 17.30 -0.24
N GLN A 104 11.04 16.34 -0.81
CA GLN A 104 11.91 15.42 -0.09
C GLN A 104 11.17 14.44 0.84
N GLN A 105 9.85 14.39 0.75
CA GLN A 105 9.01 13.44 1.48
C GLN A 105 8.33 12.51 0.48
N TRP A 106 8.22 11.24 0.83
CA TRP A 106 7.50 10.30 0.00
C TRP A 106 6.06 10.11 0.51
N HIS A 107 5.18 9.86 -0.43
CA HIS A 107 3.76 9.66 -0.17
C HIS A 107 3.25 8.44 -0.91
N VAL A 108 2.25 7.79 -0.34
CA VAL A 108 1.52 6.71 -1.01
C VAL A 108 0.33 7.32 -1.72
N ILE A 109 0.10 6.94 -2.97
CA ILE A 109 -1.08 7.39 -3.71
C ILE A 109 -2.01 6.23 -4.05
N MET A 110 -1.51 4.98 -4.00
CA MET A 110 -2.34 3.80 -4.26
C MET A 110 -1.83 2.64 -3.42
N SER A 111 -2.76 1.89 -2.85
CA SER A 111 -2.48 0.67 -2.10
C SER A 111 -3.60 -0.32 -2.42
N ALA A 112 -3.22 -1.53 -2.85
CA ALA A 112 -4.20 -2.55 -3.20
C ALA A 112 -3.70 -3.94 -2.82
N VAL A 113 -4.63 -4.77 -2.35
CA VAL A 113 -4.41 -6.21 -2.12
C VAL A 113 -5.46 -6.95 -2.95
N TYR A 114 -4.99 -7.72 -3.89
CA TYR A 114 -5.90 -8.43 -4.83
C TYR A 114 -6.28 -9.83 -4.37
#